data_5cb4e9c861ad8548774067397df6b62b
#
_entry.id   5cb4e9c861ad8548774067397df6b62b
#
_cell.length_a   1.000
_cell.length_b   1.000
_cell.length_c   1.000
_cell.angle_alpha   90.00
_cell.angle_beta   90.00
_cell.angle_gamma   90.00
#
_symmetry.space_group_name_H-M   'P 1'
#
loop_
_entity.id
_entity.type
_entity.pdbx_description
1 polymer ?
#
loop_
_entity_poly.entity_id
_entity_poly.type
_entity_poly.pdbx_seq_one_letter_code
_entity_poly.pdbx_strand_id
1 'polypeptide(L)'
;MPYSPILLVHIAGGTVGLLAGTAAIIFRKGSARHALAGRIFVVAMLIMGSLAAYLAIVRHQPGNFGGGVFTFYLILTAWLTARRRDGETARFDWLLLVIPLALGTLTWVNGIAIVRSGVDPPDGVPVGMSFFMGSIMLLAAAGDVRMLVGGGIAGAKRIARHLWRMCFGLFIAAGSFFMGPANRPFRLLSTVGLGQHLPMALFSTGVYLVLTIAPLILLVYWLVRVRFTNLYKGKSIQAATAVSK
;
A
#
# COMPACT_ATOMS: atom_id res chain seq x y z
N MET A 1 22.59 -16.37 11.70
CA MET A 1 21.45 -17.02 12.37
C MET A 1 20.46 -17.44 11.30
N PRO A 2 19.86 -18.66 11.36
CA PRO A 2 18.84 -19.06 10.42
C PRO A 2 17.63 -18.08 10.53
N TYR A 3 17.03 -17.75 9.40
CA TYR A 3 15.84 -16.90 9.38
C TYR A 3 14.70 -17.62 10.09
N SER A 4 13.97 -16.90 10.97
CA SER A 4 12.77 -17.48 11.58
C SER A 4 11.73 -17.82 10.49
N PRO A 5 10.93 -18.90 10.64
CA PRO A 5 9.90 -19.25 9.68
C PRO A 5 8.93 -18.08 9.37
N ILE A 6 8.59 -17.29 10.38
CA ILE A 6 7.74 -16.11 10.25
C ILE A 6 8.38 -15.06 9.33
N LEU A 7 9.69 -14.82 9.48
CA LEU A 7 10.42 -13.89 8.62
C LEU A 7 10.47 -14.39 7.17
N LEU A 8 10.63 -15.69 6.95
CA LEU A 8 10.61 -16.29 5.61
C LEU A 8 9.24 -16.12 4.95
N VAL A 9 8.14 -16.37 5.66
CA VAL A 9 6.78 -16.16 5.14
C VAL A 9 6.53 -14.67 4.85
N HIS A 10 7.01 -13.75 5.70
CA HIS A 10 6.95 -12.32 5.44
C HIS A 10 7.69 -11.93 4.14
N ILE A 11 8.90 -12.41 3.94
CA ILE A 11 9.70 -12.14 2.73
C ILE A 11 9.01 -12.72 1.50
N ALA A 12 8.55 -13.96 1.57
CA ALA A 12 7.84 -14.63 0.47
C ALA A 12 6.55 -13.87 0.11
N GLY A 13 5.75 -13.50 1.12
CA GLY A 13 4.53 -12.70 0.94
C GLY A 13 4.84 -11.35 0.28
N GLY A 14 5.88 -10.65 0.73
CA GLY A 14 6.33 -9.40 0.11
C GLY A 14 6.78 -9.56 -1.35
N THR A 15 7.56 -10.60 -1.64
CA THR A 15 8.03 -10.89 -3.00
C THR A 15 6.87 -11.22 -3.94
N VAL A 16 5.96 -12.13 -3.53
CA VAL A 16 4.76 -12.46 -4.29
C VAL A 16 3.87 -11.23 -4.46
N GLY A 17 3.73 -10.41 -3.43
CA GLY A 17 3.00 -9.15 -3.48
C GLY A 17 3.57 -8.19 -4.53
N LEU A 18 4.88 -7.96 -4.53
CA LEU A 18 5.55 -7.09 -5.52
C LEU A 18 5.33 -7.58 -6.94
N LEU A 19 5.52 -8.88 -7.20
CA LEU A 19 5.34 -9.47 -8.52
C LEU A 19 3.88 -9.41 -8.98
N ALA A 20 2.94 -9.80 -8.13
CA ALA A 20 1.51 -9.78 -8.45
C ALA A 20 0.96 -8.36 -8.59
N GLY A 21 1.42 -7.41 -7.78
CA GLY A 21 1.07 -5.99 -7.89
C GLY A 21 1.56 -5.39 -9.21
N THR A 22 2.80 -5.67 -9.59
CA THR A 22 3.37 -5.27 -10.89
C THR A 22 2.58 -5.88 -12.05
N ALA A 23 2.27 -7.17 -12.00
CA ALA A 23 1.45 -7.84 -13.01
C ALA A 23 0.04 -7.20 -13.11
N ALA A 24 -0.59 -6.87 -11.97
CA ALA A 24 -1.88 -6.19 -11.95
C ALA A 24 -1.82 -4.79 -12.59
N ILE A 25 -0.69 -4.08 -12.45
CA ILE A 25 -0.49 -2.78 -13.12
C ILE A 25 -0.37 -2.94 -14.63
N ILE A 26 0.30 -3.97 -15.11
CA ILE A 26 0.54 -4.23 -16.54
C ILE A 26 -0.74 -4.69 -17.24
N PHE A 27 -1.51 -5.59 -16.62
CA PHE A 27 -2.70 -6.14 -17.24
C PHE A 27 -3.80 -5.09 -17.47
N ARG A 28 -4.58 -5.28 -18.55
CA ARG A 28 -5.75 -4.44 -18.87
C ARG A 28 -6.70 -4.41 -17.66
N LYS A 29 -6.98 -3.17 -17.18
CA LYS A 29 -7.86 -2.96 -16.02
C LYS A 29 -9.25 -3.56 -16.26
N GLY A 30 -9.78 -4.28 -15.26
CA GLY A 30 -11.06 -4.97 -15.35
C GLY A 30 -11.02 -6.33 -16.07
N SER A 31 -9.88 -6.77 -16.62
CA SER A 31 -9.74 -8.10 -17.22
C SER A 31 -9.66 -9.20 -16.14
N ALA A 32 -9.93 -10.45 -16.53
CA ALA A 32 -9.77 -11.61 -15.64
C ALA A 32 -8.33 -11.75 -15.10
N ARG A 33 -7.32 -11.45 -15.94
CA ARG A 33 -5.90 -11.46 -15.56
C ARG A 33 -5.59 -10.40 -14.51
N HIS A 34 -6.11 -9.17 -14.67
CA HIS A 34 -5.99 -8.11 -13.66
C HIS A 34 -6.65 -8.52 -12.33
N ALA A 35 -7.84 -9.09 -12.39
CA ALA A 35 -8.57 -9.55 -11.21
C ALA A 35 -7.85 -10.70 -10.49
N LEU A 36 -7.25 -11.64 -11.22
CA LEU A 36 -6.46 -12.74 -10.64
C LEU A 36 -5.19 -12.21 -9.97
N ALA A 37 -4.38 -11.42 -10.69
CA ALA A 37 -3.18 -10.82 -10.14
C ALA A 37 -3.49 -9.93 -8.92
N GLY A 38 -4.58 -9.16 -8.98
CA GLY A 38 -5.07 -8.35 -7.86
C GLY A 38 -5.46 -9.18 -6.64
N ARG A 39 -6.10 -10.35 -6.82
CA ARG A 39 -6.42 -11.25 -5.70
C ARG A 39 -5.17 -11.83 -5.04
N ILE A 40 -4.20 -12.28 -5.85
CA ILE A 40 -2.90 -12.77 -5.35
C ILE A 40 -2.18 -11.66 -4.59
N PHE A 41 -2.14 -10.45 -5.15
CA PHE A 41 -1.57 -9.27 -4.51
C PHE A 41 -2.22 -9.00 -3.14
N VAL A 42 -3.55 -8.98 -3.07
CA VAL A 42 -4.28 -8.71 -1.81
C VAL A 42 -3.91 -9.73 -0.74
N VAL A 43 -4.00 -11.03 -1.04
CA VAL A 43 -3.70 -12.08 -0.06
C VAL A 43 -2.24 -11.99 0.41
N ALA A 44 -1.30 -11.88 -0.52
CA ALA A 44 0.12 -11.77 -0.22
C ALA A 44 0.44 -10.55 0.66
N MET A 45 -0.14 -9.39 0.34
CA MET A 45 0.08 -8.15 1.07
C MET A 45 -0.59 -8.12 2.45
N LEU A 46 -1.76 -8.74 2.61
CA LEU A 46 -2.40 -8.87 3.93
C LEU A 46 -1.55 -9.75 4.85
N ILE A 47 -1.05 -10.88 4.36
CA ILE A 47 -0.12 -11.74 5.10
C ILE A 47 1.16 -10.96 5.44
N MET A 48 1.77 -10.33 4.44
CA MET A 48 3.02 -9.57 4.62
C MET A 48 2.86 -8.43 5.63
N GLY A 49 1.78 -7.63 5.54
CA GLY A 49 1.52 -6.52 6.44
C GLY A 49 1.27 -6.97 7.88
N SER A 50 0.49 -8.04 8.07
CA SER A 50 0.26 -8.63 9.41
C SER A 50 1.56 -9.13 10.05
N LEU A 51 2.37 -9.85 9.27
CA LEU A 51 3.66 -10.36 9.76
C LEU A 51 4.68 -9.25 9.97
N ALA A 52 4.64 -8.17 9.16
CA ALA A 52 5.46 -6.98 9.39
C ALA A 52 5.16 -6.35 10.75
N ALA A 53 3.86 -6.15 11.06
CA ALA A 53 3.43 -5.61 12.35
C ALA A 53 3.86 -6.52 13.52
N TYR A 54 3.66 -7.83 13.39
CA TYR A 54 4.11 -8.80 14.39
C TYR A 54 5.63 -8.76 14.61
N LEU A 55 6.41 -8.84 13.53
CA LEU A 55 7.88 -8.80 13.61
C LEU A 55 8.39 -7.48 14.19
N ALA A 56 7.71 -6.37 13.91
CA ALA A 56 8.05 -5.06 14.46
C ALA A 56 7.85 -5.01 15.99
N ILE A 57 6.78 -5.63 16.51
CA ILE A 57 6.57 -5.75 17.96
C ILE A 57 7.71 -6.55 18.59
N VAL A 58 7.99 -7.74 18.05
CA VAL A 58 9.04 -8.64 18.59
C VAL A 58 10.43 -8.00 18.55
N ARG A 59 10.66 -7.08 17.59
CA ARG A 59 11.95 -6.40 17.41
C ARG A 59 12.00 -4.99 18.02
N HIS A 60 10.96 -4.57 18.71
CA HIS A 60 10.84 -3.24 19.31
C HIS A 60 11.04 -2.09 18.30
N GLN A 61 10.39 -2.21 17.13
CA GLN A 61 10.49 -1.25 16.01
C GLN A 61 9.15 -0.55 15.77
N PRO A 62 8.78 0.48 16.57
CA PRO A 62 7.45 1.11 16.51
C PRO A 62 7.12 1.75 15.15
N GLY A 63 8.09 2.33 14.46
CA GLY A 63 7.90 2.89 13.12
C GLY A 63 7.50 1.82 12.09
N ASN A 64 8.16 0.66 12.12
CA ASN A 64 7.83 -0.47 11.24
C ASN A 64 6.48 -1.11 11.59
N PHE A 65 6.07 -1.10 12.87
CA PHE A 65 4.73 -1.54 13.28
C PHE A 65 3.63 -0.73 12.57
N GLY A 66 3.72 0.59 12.65
CA GLY A 66 2.79 1.49 11.98
C GLY A 66 2.72 1.26 10.47
N GLY A 67 3.87 1.04 9.82
CA GLY A 67 3.95 0.70 8.41
C GLY A 67 3.25 -0.61 8.04
N GLY A 68 3.42 -1.66 8.85
CA GLY A 68 2.77 -2.97 8.66
C GLY A 68 1.25 -2.87 8.78
N VAL A 69 0.76 -2.27 9.86
CA VAL A 69 -0.70 -2.09 10.11
C VAL A 69 -1.33 -1.20 9.05
N PHE A 70 -0.67 -0.12 8.66
CA PHE A 70 -1.18 0.78 7.63
C PHE A 70 -1.23 0.12 6.25
N THR A 71 -0.23 -0.69 5.90
CA THR A 71 -0.26 -1.49 4.67
C THR A 71 -1.45 -2.43 4.67
N PHE A 72 -1.65 -3.19 5.75
CA PHE A 72 -2.81 -4.07 5.91
C PHE A 72 -4.12 -3.30 5.71
N TYR A 73 -4.29 -2.16 6.39
CA TYR A 73 -5.48 -1.31 6.27
C TYR A 73 -5.71 -0.82 4.83
N LEU A 74 -4.67 -0.34 4.15
CA LEU A 74 -4.78 0.14 2.77
C LEU A 74 -5.27 -0.95 1.83
N ILE A 75 -4.65 -2.13 1.89
CA ILE A 75 -4.96 -3.26 1.01
C ILE A 75 -6.37 -3.80 1.29
N LEU A 76 -6.73 -4.00 2.57
CA LEU A 76 -8.05 -4.47 2.97
C LEU A 76 -9.15 -3.52 2.47
N THR A 77 -9.01 -2.23 2.75
CA THR A 77 -10.03 -1.22 2.37
C THR A 77 -10.09 -0.98 0.87
N ALA A 78 -8.98 -1.10 0.15
CA ALA A 78 -8.97 -1.07 -1.32
C ALA A 78 -9.68 -2.28 -1.91
N TRP A 79 -9.48 -3.47 -1.35
CA TRP A 79 -10.14 -4.69 -1.75
C TRP A 79 -11.65 -4.64 -1.49
N LEU A 80 -12.06 -4.21 -0.30
CA LEU A 80 -13.48 -3.98 0.02
C LEU A 80 -14.11 -2.99 -0.97
N THR A 81 -13.43 -1.88 -1.27
CA THR A 81 -13.88 -0.89 -2.26
C THR A 81 -14.10 -1.51 -3.64
N ALA A 82 -13.23 -2.41 -4.08
CA ALA A 82 -13.36 -3.07 -5.38
C ALA A 82 -14.53 -4.06 -5.45
N ARG A 83 -14.86 -4.73 -4.33
CA ARG A 83 -15.89 -5.78 -4.27
C ARG A 83 -17.31 -5.27 -4.02
N ARG A 84 -17.43 -4.13 -3.38
CA ARG A 84 -18.74 -3.55 -3.05
C ARG A 84 -19.42 -2.90 -4.25
N ARG A 85 -20.73 -2.76 -4.15
CA ARG A 85 -21.53 -1.98 -5.11
C ARG A 85 -21.29 -0.48 -4.92
N ASP A 86 -21.70 0.31 -5.90
CA ASP A 86 -21.65 1.76 -5.80
C ASP A 86 -22.54 2.25 -4.63
N GLY A 87 -22.04 3.14 -3.79
CA GLY A 87 -22.74 3.67 -2.62
C GLY A 87 -22.78 2.73 -1.40
N GLU A 88 -22.23 1.53 -1.48
CA GLU A 88 -22.30 0.57 -0.37
C GLU A 88 -21.23 0.88 0.69
N THR A 89 -21.69 0.99 1.96
CA THR A 89 -20.85 1.09 3.17
C THR A 89 -21.29 0.05 4.20
N ALA A 90 -20.44 -0.25 5.16
CA ALA A 90 -20.75 -1.17 6.25
C ALA A 90 -20.32 -0.57 7.59
N ARG A 91 -20.95 -1.02 8.70
CA ARG A 91 -20.53 -0.62 10.07
C ARG A 91 -19.06 -0.89 10.35
N PHE A 92 -18.52 -1.93 9.73
CA PHE A 92 -17.10 -2.28 9.83
C PHE A 92 -16.16 -1.19 9.29
N ASP A 93 -16.61 -0.35 8.34
CA ASP A 93 -15.78 0.76 7.83
C ASP A 93 -15.50 1.82 8.90
N TRP A 94 -16.41 2.02 9.85
CA TRP A 94 -16.19 2.90 11.01
C TRP A 94 -15.09 2.37 11.93
N LEU A 95 -15.03 1.04 12.12
CA LEU A 95 -13.93 0.42 12.86
C LEU A 95 -12.60 0.55 12.12
N LEU A 96 -12.61 0.36 10.80
CA LEU A 96 -11.39 0.52 10.00
C LEU A 96 -10.88 1.96 9.98
N LEU A 97 -11.75 2.96 10.11
CA LEU A 97 -11.38 4.38 10.20
C LEU A 97 -10.50 4.67 11.43
N VAL A 98 -10.70 3.95 12.53
CA VAL A 98 -9.90 4.15 13.77
C VAL A 98 -8.42 3.90 13.50
N ILE A 99 -8.09 2.96 12.62
CA ILE A 99 -6.70 2.58 12.33
C ILE A 99 -5.88 3.77 11.80
N PRO A 100 -6.22 4.38 10.65
CA PRO A 100 -5.41 5.47 10.10
C PRO A 100 -5.49 6.75 10.95
N LEU A 101 -6.59 6.97 11.67
CA LEU A 101 -6.72 8.11 12.58
C LEU A 101 -5.78 7.97 13.77
N ALA A 102 -5.80 6.83 14.46
CA ALA A 102 -4.94 6.58 15.61
C ALA A 102 -3.45 6.53 15.19
N LEU A 103 -3.12 5.74 14.16
CA LEU A 103 -1.74 5.63 13.69
C LEU A 103 -1.20 6.98 13.19
N GLY A 104 -1.99 7.73 12.42
CA GLY A 104 -1.57 9.02 11.89
C GLY A 104 -1.30 10.04 13.00
N THR A 105 -2.21 10.12 13.98
CA THR A 105 -2.04 11.01 15.14
C THR A 105 -0.83 10.60 15.98
N LEU A 106 -0.71 9.31 16.32
CA LEU A 106 0.42 8.80 17.11
C LEU A 106 1.76 9.02 16.39
N THR A 107 1.81 8.80 15.07
CA THR A 107 3.03 8.99 14.28
C THR A 107 3.43 10.47 14.23
N TRP A 108 2.47 11.40 14.13
CA TRP A 108 2.71 12.83 14.21
C TRP A 108 3.21 13.26 15.60
N VAL A 109 2.53 12.81 16.66
CA VAL A 109 2.93 13.12 18.06
C VAL A 109 4.34 12.60 18.33
N ASN A 110 4.64 11.37 17.90
CA ASN A 110 5.98 10.79 18.05
C ASN A 110 7.02 11.58 17.25
N GLY A 111 6.73 12.00 16.02
CA GLY A 111 7.61 12.84 15.22
C GLY A 111 7.94 14.17 15.90
N ILE A 112 6.94 14.83 16.48
CA ILE A 112 7.14 16.06 17.27
C ILE A 112 8.00 15.80 18.52
N ALA A 113 7.77 14.68 19.21
CA ALA A 113 8.55 14.32 20.40
C ALA A 113 10.03 14.09 20.05
N ILE A 114 10.32 13.41 18.94
CA ILE A 114 11.67 13.18 18.42
C ILE A 114 12.36 14.52 18.10
N VAL A 115 11.69 15.43 17.36
CA VAL A 115 12.25 16.75 17.06
C VAL A 115 12.57 17.53 18.34
N ARG A 116 11.71 17.47 19.34
CA ARG A 116 11.92 18.17 20.62
C ARG A 116 13.04 17.58 21.47
N SER A 117 13.21 16.27 21.43
CA SER A 117 14.26 15.58 22.21
C SER A 117 15.64 15.68 21.59
N GLY A 118 15.73 15.92 20.27
CA GLY A 118 16.98 15.91 19.52
C GLY A 118 17.65 14.52 19.42
N VAL A 119 16.93 13.45 19.80
CA VAL A 119 17.44 12.07 19.77
C VAL A 119 16.92 11.37 18.52
N ASP A 120 17.82 10.75 17.75
CA ASP A 120 17.44 9.98 16.56
C ASP A 120 16.56 8.76 16.92
N PRO A 121 15.61 8.41 16.06
CA PRO A 121 14.76 7.24 16.26
C PRO A 121 15.57 5.96 16.37
N PRO A 122 15.25 5.06 17.32
CA PRO A 122 16.01 3.82 17.55
C PRO A 122 15.92 2.83 16.39
N ASP A 123 14.92 2.98 15.51
CA ASP A 123 14.73 2.15 14.31
C ASP A 123 15.40 2.74 13.05
N GLY A 124 16.11 3.87 13.20
CA GLY A 124 16.82 4.54 12.11
C GLY A 124 15.93 5.16 11.03
N VAL A 125 14.62 5.25 11.27
CA VAL A 125 13.68 5.88 10.34
C VAL A 125 13.78 7.41 10.47
N PRO A 126 14.11 8.15 9.38
CA PRO A 126 14.22 9.60 9.47
C PRO A 126 12.91 10.23 9.98
N VAL A 127 13.01 11.23 10.85
CA VAL A 127 11.83 11.90 11.43
C VAL A 127 10.89 12.49 10.38
N GLY A 128 11.43 12.94 9.24
CA GLY A 128 10.64 13.40 8.09
C GLY A 128 9.71 12.30 7.53
N MET A 129 10.11 11.03 7.62
CA MET A 129 9.26 9.90 7.22
C MET A 129 8.07 9.75 8.17
N SER A 130 8.22 10.02 9.47
CA SER A 130 7.11 10.01 10.42
C SER A 130 6.06 11.06 10.04
N PHE A 131 6.46 12.28 9.75
CA PHE A 131 5.52 13.33 9.30
C PHE A 131 4.88 12.98 7.95
N PHE A 132 5.65 12.47 6.98
CA PHE A 132 5.12 12.03 5.69
C PHE A 132 4.08 10.92 5.84
N MET A 133 4.43 9.83 6.51
CA MET A 133 3.53 8.69 6.70
C MET A 133 2.32 9.06 7.56
N GLY A 134 2.51 9.80 8.66
CA GLY A 134 1.42 10.28 9.49
C GLY A 134 0.43 11.15 8.72
N SER A 135 0.93 12.04 7.85
CA SER A 135 0.07 12.86 6.97
C SER A 135 -0.73 12.01 5.99
N ILE A 136 -0.12 11.02 5.37
CA ILE A 136 -0.82 10.10 4.47
C ILE A 136 -1.88 9.28 5.21
N MET A 137 -1.59 8.82 6.44
CA MET A 137 -2.57 8.13 7.30
C MET A 137 -3.76 9.04 7.61
N LEU A 138 -3.53 10.30 8.01
CA LEU A 138 -4.60 11.26 8.27
C LEU A 138 -5.40 11.63 7.01
N LEU A 139 -4.76 11.75 5.86
CA LEU A 139 -5.45 11.91 4.58
C LEU A 139 -6.32 10.69 4.23
N ALA A 140 -5.85 9.49 4.54
CA ALA A 140 -6.65 8.27 4.39
C ALA A 140 -7.88 8.30 5.28
N ALA A 141 -7.72 8.70 6.55
CA ALA A 141 -8.81 8.86 7.51
C ALA A 141 -9.82 9.92 7.04
N ALA A 142 -9.36 11.09 6.59
CA ALA A 142 -10.22 12.15 6.06
C ALA A 142 -11.04 11.67 4.84
N GLY A 143 -10.41 10.88 3.96
CA GLY A 143 -11.08 10.24 2.83
C GLY A 143 -12.16 9.24 3.27
N ASP A 144 -11.91 8.49 4.37
CA ASP A 144 -12.88 7.56 4.94
C ASP A 144 -14.06 8.28 5.60
N VAL A 145 -13.79 9.31 6.40
CA VAL A 145 -14.85 10.16 6.98
C VAL A 145 -15.72 10.71 5.87
N ARG A 146 -15.13 11.28 4.81
CA ARG A 146 -15.89 11.82 3.68
C ARG A 146 -16.75 10.76 2.99
N MET A 147 -16.23 9.53 2.84
CA MET A 147 -17.00 8.41 2.28
C MET A 147 -18.15 8.02 3.18
N LEU A 148 -17.93 7.88 4.48
CA LEU A 148 -18.93 7.39 5.44
C LEU A 148 -20.04 8.40 5.68
N VAL A 149 -19.69 9.67 5.89
CA VAL A 149 -20.66 10.76 6.07
C VAL A 149 -21.43 11.03 4.79
N GLY A 150 -20.81 10.87 3.61
CA GLY A 150 -21.44 11.03 2.32
C GLY A 150 -22.30 9.85 1.86
N GLY A 151 -22.51 8.81 2.68
CA GLY A 151 -23.33 7.65 2.34
C GLY A 151 -22.72 6.73 1.27
N GLY A 152 -21.40 6.71 1.16
CA GLY A 152 -20.66 5.86 0.23
C GLY A 152 -20.06 6.61 -0.96
N ILE A 153 -19.42 5.84 -1.86
CA ILE A 153 -18.78 6.35 -3.08
C ILE A 153 -19.14 5.50 -4.30
N ALA A 154 -19.18 6.14 -5.47
CA ALA A 154 -19.54 5.50 -6.73
C ALA A 154 -18.62 5.93 -7.88
N GLY A 155 -18.61 5.18 -8.97
CA GLY A 155 -17.99 5.53 -10.23
C GLY A 155 -16.50 5.89 -10.09
N ALA A 156 -16.08 7.04 -10.64
CA ALA A 156 -14.68 7.48 -10.65
C ALA A 156 -14.08 7.63 -9.25
N LYS A 157 -14.87 8.05 -8.24
CA LYS A 157 -14.39 8.18 -6.85
C LYS A 157 -14.05 6.81 -6.26
N ARG A 158 -14.84 5.78 -6.54
CA ARG A 158 -14.59 4.40 -6.11
C ARG A 158 -13.30 3.84 -6.74
N ILE A 159 -13.13 4.07 -8.04
CA ILE A 159 -11.92 3.66 -8.76
C ILE A 159 -10.69 4.38 -8.20
N ALA A 160 -10.78 5.69 -7.99
CA ALA A 160 -9.69 6.49 -7.43
C ALA A 160 -9.29 5.99 -6.02
N ARG A 161 -10.28 5.69 -5.14
CA ARG A 161 -10.03 5.15 -3.80
C ARG A 161 -9.32 3.78 -3.85
N HIS A 162 -9.80 2.86 -4.71
CA HIS A 162 -9.13 1.58 -4.91
C HIS A 162 -7.70 1.75 -5.40
N LEU A 163 -7.53 2.57 -6.44
CA LEU A 163 -6.26 2.78 -7.12
C LEU A 163 -5.17 3.34 -6.19
N TRP A 164 -5.47 4.46 -5.48
CA TRP A 164 -4.44 5.08 -4.65
C TRP A 164 -4.02 4.18 -3.49
N ARG A 165 -4.94 3.44 -2.89
CA ARG A 165 -4.64 2.53 -1.77
C ARG A 165 -3.81 1.33 -2.20
N MET A 166 -4.14 0.72 -3.35
CA MET A 166 -3.34 -0.38 -3.91
C MET A 166 -1.94 0.08 -4.31
N CYS A 167 -1.83 1.20 -5.02
CA CYS A 167 -0.53 1.74 -5.43
C CYS A 167 0.32 2.20 -4.25
N PHE A 168 -0.30 2.82 -3.23
CA PHE A 168 0.44 3.26 -2.05
C PHE A 168 0.89 2.08 -1.18
N GLY A 169 0.06 1.04 -1.03
CA GLY A 169 0.48 -0.21 -0.40
C GLY A 169 1.64 -0.89 -1.14
N LEU A 170 1.60 -0.90 -2.48
CA LEU A 170 2.71 -1.40 -3.29
C LEU A 170 3.97 -0.53 -3.13
N PHE A 171 3.84 0.80 -3.04
CA PHE A 171 4.95 1.72 -2.76
C PHE A 171 5.61 1.43 -1.41
N ILE A 172 4.83 1.20 -0.34
CA ILE A 172 5.37 0.84 0.99
C ILE A 172 6.17 -0.48 0.89
N ALA A 173 5.61 -1.49 0.23
CA ALA A 173 6.28 -2.78 0.06
C ALA A 173 7.57 -2.65 -0.77
N ALA A 174 7.52 -1.90 -1.88
CA ALA A 174 8.68 -1.63 -2.73
C ALA A 174 9.77 -0.87 -1.95
N GLY A 175 9.40 0.18 -1.20
CA GLY A 175 10.32 0.93 -0.36
C GLY A 175 11.01 0.04 0.69
N SER A 176 10.23 -0.77 1.40
CA SER A 176 10.76 -1.72 2.37
C SER A 176 11.70 -2.76 1.76
N PHE A 177 11.43 -3.20 0.53
CA PHE A 177 12.23 -4.22 -0.15
C PHE A 177 13.49 -3.62 -0.79
N PHE A 178 13.34 -2.56 -1.59
CA PHE A 178 14.45 -1.98 -2.37
C PHE A 178 15.33 -1.04 -1.54
N MET A 179 14.74 -0.21 -0.67
CA MET A 179 15.47 0.78 0.13
C MET A 179 15.85 0.25 1.54
N GLY A 180 15.48 -0.98 1.85
CA GLY A 180 15.82 -1.61 3.12
C GLY A 180 17.33 -1.89 3.24
N PRO A 181 17.82 -2.10 4.48
CA PRO A 181 19.24 -2.29 4.75
C PRO A 181 19.81 -3.57 4.08
N ALA A 182 21.12 -3.60 3.90
CA ALA A 182 21.90 -4.76 3.44
C ALA A 182 21.57 -5.24 2.02
N ASN A 183 21.18 -4.34 1.11
CA ASN A 183 20.94 -4.66 -0.31
C ASN A 183 20.10 -5.95 -0.49
N ARG A 184 18.88 -5.93 0.09
CA ARG A 184 17.97 -7.09 0.13
C ARG A 184 17.72 -7.75 -1.22
N PRO A 185 17.49 -7.00 -2.34
CA PRO A 185 17.30 -7.62 -3.65
C PRO A 185 18.48 -8.43 -4.11
N PHE A 186 19.71 -7.89 -3.97
CA PHE A 186 20.94 -8.61 -4.31
C PHE A 186 21.10 -9.90 -3.49
N ARG A 187 20.90 -9.81 -2.18
CA ARG A 187 21.01 -10.97 -1.29
C ARG A 187 19.98 -12.06 -1.63
N LEU A 188 18.74 -11.67 -1.90
CA LEU A 188 17.69 -12.62 -2.28
C LEU A 188 18.04 -13.34 -3.60
N LEU A 189 18.48 -12.59 -4.61
CA LEU A 189 18.88 -13.18 -5.89
C LEU A 189 20.14 -14.03 -5.77
N SER A 190 21.06 -13.66 -4.90
CA SER A 190 22.28 -14.46 -4.63
C SER A 190 21.96 -15.78 -3.94
N THR A 191 20.93 -15.87 -3.09
CA THR A 191 20.53 -17.15 -2.46
C THR A 191 20.01 -18.17 -3.46
N VAL A 192 19.48 -17.71 -4.61
CA VAL A 192 19.02 -18.57 -5.72
C VAL A 192 20.04 -18.65 -6.87
N GLY A 193 21.28 -18.18 -6.66
CA GLY A 193 22.36 -18.25 -7.63
C GLY A 193 22.29 -17.25 -8.79
N LEU A 194 21.33 -16.34 -8.79
CA LEU A 194 21.12 -15.36 -9.88
C LEU A 194 21.86 -14.04 -9.67
N GLY A 195 22.10 -13.63 -8.41
CA GLY A 195 22.66 -12.32 -8.10
C GLY A 195 24.02 -12.04 -8.72
N GLN A 196 24.88 -13.04 -8.75
CA GLN A 196 26.24 -12.94 -9.30
C GLN A 196 26.30 -12.90 -10.84
N HIS A 197 25.23 -13.26 -11.53
CA HIS A 197 25.14 -13.23 -13.00
C HIS A 197 24.56 -11.93 -13.54
N LEU A 198 24.08 -11.05 -12.66
CA LEU A 198 23.46 -9.79 -13.05
C LEU A 198 24.44 -8.61 -12.86
N PRO A 199 24.40 -7.60 -13.74
CA PRO A 199 25.22 -6.41 -13.60
C PRO A 199 24.97 -5.70 -12.26
N MET A 200 26.02 -5.35 -11.53
CA MET A 200 25.92 -4.63 -10.25
C MET A 200 25.20 -3.30 -10.36
N ALA A 201 25.20 -2.67 -11.54
CA ALA A 201 24.45 -1.44 -11.81
C ALA A 201 22.94 -1.57 -11.53
N LEU A 202 22.36 -2.76 -11.70
CA LEU A 202 20.94 -3.04 -11.38
C LEU A 202 20.64 -2.97 -9.87
N PHE A 203 21.65 -3.11 -9.04
CA PHE A 203 21.58 -3.07 -7.58
C PHE A 203 21.97 -1.71 -7.00
N SER A 204 22.01 -0.68 -7.84
CA SER A 204 22.32 0.70 -7.43
C SER A 204 21.13 1.37 -6.73
N THR A 205 21.43 2.31 -5.84
CA THR A 205 20.41 3.13 -5.14
C THR A 205 19.51 3.87 -6.12
N GLY A 206 20.03 4.32 -7.27
CA GLY A 206 19.23 5.01 -8.29
C GLY A 206 18.15 4.11 -8.90
N VAL A 207 18.50 2.85 -9.25
CA VAL A 207 17.53 1.86 -9.76
C VAL A 207 16.48 1.55 -8.69
N TYR A 208 16.90 1.34 -7.45
CA TYR A 208 15.99 1.07 -6.34
C TYR A 208 15.03 2.22 -6.06
N LEU A 209 15.51 3.45 -6.13
CA LEU A 209 14.67 4.64 -5.98
C LEU A 209 13.60 4.69 -7.07
N VAL A 210 13.97 4.45 -8.34
CA VAL A 210 13.03 4.41 -9.46
C VAL A 210 11.98 3.32 -9.25
N LEU A 211 12.39 2.09 -8.89
CA LEU A 211 11.47 0.98 -8.64
C LEU A 211 10.54 1.25 -7.45
N THR A 212 11.04 1.94 -6.43
CA THR A 212 10.24 2.34 -5.26
C THR A 212 9.20 3.39 -5.62
N ILE A 213 9.56 4.41 -6.41
CA ILE A 213 8.66 5.53 -6.75
C ILE A 213 7.72 5.19 -7.90
N ALA A 214 8.07 4.23 -8.77
CA ALA A 214 7.25 3.85 -9.92
C ALA A 214 5.76 3.64 -9.63
N PRO A 215 5.33 2.97 -8.53
CA PRO A 215 3.91 2.85 -8.18
C PRO A 215 3.22 4.20 -7.98
N LEU A 216 3.90 5.20 -7.43
CA LEU A 216 3.34 6.54 -7.22
C LEU A 216 3.25 7.34 -8.53
N ILE A 217 4.23 7.23 -9.41
CA ILE A 217 4.18 7.86 -10.74
C ILE A 217 2.99 7.28 -11.52
N LEU A 218 2.84 5.98 -11.51
CA LEU A 218 1.72 5.30 -12.16
C LEU A 218 0.38 5.64 -11.51
N LEU A 219 0.35 5.83 -10.19
CA LEU A 219 -0.83 6.31 -9.48
C LEU A 219 -1.28 7.67 -10.01
N VAL A 220 -0.36 8.64 -10.09
CA VAL A 220 -0.67 9.99 -10.60
C VAL A 220 -1.20 9.91 -12.04
N TYR A 221 -0.52 9.17 -12.92
CA TYR A 221 -0.97 8.95 -14.30
C TYR A 221 -2.40 8.41 -14.36
N TRP A 222 -2.72 7.36 -13.60
CA TRP A 222 -4.04 6.75 -13.61
C TRP A 222 -5.11 7.63 -12.93
N LEU A 223 -4.78 8.37 -11.88
CA LEU A 223 -5.73 9.31 -11.25
C LEU A 223 -6.13 10.42 -12.22
N VAL A 224 -5.16 11.00 -12.93
CA VAL A 224 -5.41 11.99 -13.97
C VAL A 224 -6.30 11.37 -15.05
N ARG A 225 -5.97 10.17 -15.54
CA ARG A 225 -6.77 9.49 -16.54
C ARG A 225 -8.21 9.20 -16.07
N VAL A 226 -8.40 8.74 -14.85
CA VAL A 226 -9.75 8.47 -14.28
C VAL A 226 -10.56 9.77 -14.16
N ARG A 227 -9.93 10.89 -13.83
CA ARG A 227 -10.61 12.17 -13.65
C ARG A 227 -11.01 12.84 -14.98
N PHE A 228 -10.14 12.77 -15.98
CA PHE A 228 -10.29 13.55 -17.22
C PHE A 228 -10.83 12.74 -18.41
N THR A 229 -10.89 11.40 -18.35
CA THR A 229 -11.50 10.60 -19.40
C THR A 229 -12.96 10.26 -19.10
N ASN A 230 -13.83 10.40 -20.10
CA ASN A 230 -15.26 10.05 -20.02
C ASN A 230 -15.51 8.53 -19.93
N LEU A 231 -14.49 7.69 -20.00
CA LEU A 231 -14.59 6.23 -20.00
C LEU A 231 -15.32 5.64 -18.79
N TYR A 232 -15.38 6.38 -17.70
CA TYR A 232 -16.02 5.93 -16.45
C TYR A 232 -17.32 6.70 -16.12
N LYS A 233 -17.68 7.74 -16.91
CA LYS A 233 -18.91 8.52 -16.73
C LYS A 233 -20.15 7.82 -17.33
N GLY A 234 -19.96 7.00 -18.39
CA GLY A 234 -21.07 6.41 -19.14
C GLY A 234 -21.79 5.24 -18.47
N LYS A 235 -21.15 4.55 -17.52
CA LYS A 235 -21.78 3.40 -16.85
C LYS A 235 -22.80 3.76 -15.80
N SER A 236 -22.75 4.95 -15.21
CA SER A 236 -23.73 5.44 -14.24
C SER A 236 -25.05 5.88 -14.88
N ILE A 237 -25.01 6.39 -16.11
CA ILE A 237 -26.21 6.85 -16.83
C ILE A 237 -27.03 5.66 -17.33
N GLN A 238 -26.38 4.59 -17.83
CA GLN A 238 -27.08 3.38 -18.29
C GLN A 238 -27.73 2.59 -17.13
N ALA A 239 -27.13 2.59 -15.93
CA ALA A 239 -27.74 1.98 -14.75
C ALA A 239 -28.95 2.77 -14.25
N ALA A 240 -28.94 4.10 -14.32
CA ALA A 240 -30.07 4.94 -13.90
C ALA A 240 -31.27 4.82 -14.87
N THR A 241 -31.02 4.69 -16.18
CA THR A 241 -32.07 4.48 -17.18
C THR A 241 -32.65 3.07 -17.19
N ALA A 242 -31.92 2.07 -16.72
CA ALA A 242 -32.43 0.69 -16.61
C ALA A 242 -33.32 0.46 -15.36
N VAL A 243 -33.25 1.34 -14.35
CA VAL A 243 -34.07 1.27 -13.12
C VAL A 243 -35.41 2.08 -13.30
N SER A 244 -35.49 2.93 -14.34
CA SER A 244 -36.68 3.74 -14.62
C SER A 244 -37.62 3.13 -15.69
N LYS A 245 -37.38 1.90 -16.12
CA LYS A 245 -38.24 1.07 -16.96
C LYS A 245 -38.66 -0.16 -16.18
#